data_98a2c198bbb1643a89b24e8264224ea9
#
_entry.id   98a2c198bbb1643a89b24e8264224ea9
#
_cell.length_a   1.000
_cell.length_b   1.000
_cell.length_c   1.000
_cell.angle_alpha   90.00
_cell.angle_beta   90.00
_cell.angle_gamma   90.00
#
_symmetry.space_group_name_H-M   'P 1'
#
loop_
_entity.id
_entity.type
_entity.pdbx_description
1 polymer ?
#
loop_
_entity_poly.entity_id
_entity_poly.type
_entity_poly.pdbx_seq_one_letter_code
_entity_poly.pdbx_strand_id
1 'polypeptide(L)'
;MSRTFCLSFALLLLVSNPAVAETGADEASTRDFDIQGADAASVSGLLHLDDANTALNPFQKLSKSWPEDLVIAPIPAYSPQLGWNLTLGGAYFLASGKENTDVPPSLIGAFAMAAENGSYAYGAGTYLHLLDDKLRIKAGAAHIDIRYRFYGIGNEIDFLDIDILQKGPAYFLTGSWNVWKKLYVGLGYRRGSVDTRVRFDVSTPFFDPSFSIDLGGFSIPIEIDSRDHEQFPRNGWHIVGQTVLYRESVGSDFEADTYKLSVNHYFPMRDADVLATRLVMKSADEDVPFFLLSTFGGKTDLRGYPSGRYRDETMYALQTEYRWQFSDRWVFTGFAGVGEVAESFSRMGRNFLPAAGIGARFVLSAKHKVGLSFDAAKGKDGTELYFGVGEAF
;
A
#
# COMPACT_ATOMS: atom_id res chain seq x y z
N MET A 1 -9.57 0.29 24.16
CA MET A 1 -8.69 0.62 23.02
C MET A 1 -8.61 -0.59 22.13
N SER A 2 -8.78 -0.43 20.84
CA SER A 2 -9.19 -1.51 19.94
C SER A 2 -8.01 -2.31 19.39
N ARG A 3 -8.05 -3.64 19.55
CA ARG A 3 -7.02 -4.62 19.15
C ARG A 3 -6.93 -4.88 17.63
N THR A 4 -7.81 -4.30 16.85
CA THR A 4 -7.87 -4.47 15.38
C THR A 4 -6.95 -3.51 14.62
N PHE A 5 -6.23 -2.70 15.35
CA PHE A 5 -5.36 -1.63 14.87
C PHE A 5 -4.21 -2.06 13.95
N CYS A 6 -3.89 -3.33 13.86
CA CYS A 6 -2.59 -3.77 13.39
C CYS A 6 -2.54 -4.74 12.22
N LEU A 7 -3.65 -5.21 11.71
CA LEU A 7 -3.61 -6.05 10.50
C LEU A 7 -3.22 -5.24 9.26
N SER A 8 -3.72 -4.00 9.17
CA SER A 8 -3.25 -3.05 8.16
C SER A 8 -1.81 -2.60 8.37
N PHE A 9 -1.30 -2.72 9.60
CA PHE A 9 0.04 -2.26 9.95
C PHE A 9 1.14 -3.28 9.59
N ALA A 10 0.89 -4.58 9.68
CA ALA A 10 1.81 -5.60 9.18
C ALA A 10 1.98 -5.46 7.65
N LEU A 11 0.91 -5.11 6.94
CA LEU A 11 0.94 -4.78 5.51
C LEU A 11 1.60 -3.41 5.25
N LEU A 12 1.41 -2.42 6.16
CA LEU A 12 2.01 -1.09 6.04
C LEU A 12 3.52 -1.08 6.23
N LEU A 13 4.07 -2.00 7.03
CA LEU A 13 5.52 -2.17 7.18
C LEU A 13 6.21 -2.60 5.89
N LEU A 14 5.48 -3.27 5.00
CA LEU A 14 5.95 -3.64 3.66
C LEU A 14 5.71 -2.54 2.63
N VAL A 15 4.57 -1.87 2.70
CA VAL A 15 4.17 -0.82 1.76
C VAL A 15 4.95 0.48 1.99
N SER A 16 5.54 0.69 3.17
CA SER A 16 6.43 1.84 3.40
C SER A 16 7.80 1.70 2.75
N ASN A 17 8.06 0.59 2.04
CA ASN A 17 9.27 0.40 1.25
C ASN A 17 8.94 0.57 -0.24
N PRO A 18 9.20 1.73 -0.88
CA PRO A 18 8.77 2.01 -2.25
C PRO A 18 9.44 1.14 -3.31
N ALA A 19 10.47 0.40 -2.96
CA ALA A 19 11.25 -0.38 -3.91
C ALA A 19 10.66 -1.76 -4.27
N VAL A 20 9.63 -2.23 -3.56
CA VAL A 20 9.26 -3.65 -3.63
C VAL A 20 7.77 -3.91 -3.92
N ALA A 21 6.91 -2.93 -3.81
CA ALA A 21 5.46 -3.18 -3.75
C ALA A 21 4.65 -2.85 -4.99
N GLU A 22 5.23 -2.46 -6.12
CA GLU A 22 4.38 -1.95 -7.20
C GLU A 22 4.86 -2.29 -8.60
N THR A 23 4.24 -3.29 -9.22
CA THR A 23 4.37 -3.41 -10.68
C THR A 23 3.35 -4.36 -11.34
N GLY A 24 2.70 -3.90 -12.36
CA GLY A 24 2.25 -4.43 -13.65
C GLY A 24 1.07 -5.42 -13.76
N ALA A 25 0.06 -5.07 -14.57
CA ALA A 25 -1.11 -5.90 -14.86
C ALA A 25 -1.26 -6.23 -16.33
N ASP A 26 -2.03 -7.27 -16.63
CA ASP A 26 -2.45 -7.65 -17.96
C ASP A 26 -3.95 -7.45 -18.20
N GLU A 27 -4.30 -7.21 -19.48
CA GLU A 27 -5.68 -7.14 -19.95
C GLU A 27 -6.37 -8.50 -19.85
N ALA A 28 -7.32 -8.63 -18.92
CA ALA A 28 -8.31 -9.69 -19.02
C ALA A 28 -9.29 -9.33 -20.13
N SER A 29 -9.23 -10.10 -21.22
CA SER A 29 -10.21 -10.13 -22.30
C SER A 29 -11.62 -9.92 -21.77
N THR A 30 -12.26 -8.84 -22.22
CA THR A 30 -13.70 -8.60 -22.07
C THR A 30 -14.46 -9.74 -22.72
N ARG A 31 -14.89 -10.72 -21.92
CA ARG A 31 -16.02 -11.55 -22.27
C ARG A 31 -17.26 -10.78 -21.89
N ASP A 32 -18.02 -10.39 -22.91
CA ASP A 32 -19.36 -9.86 -22.76
C ASP A 32 -20.19 -10.80 -21.86
N PHE A 33 -20.48 -10.34 -20.64
CA PHE A 33 -21.52 -10.94 -19.83
C PHE A 33 -22.83 -10.25 -20.18
N ASP A 34 -23.57 -10.90 -21.08
CA ASP A 34 -24.94 -10.56 -21.40
C ASP A 34 -25.84 -10.83 -20.18
N ILE A 35 -26.18 -9.77 -19.45
CA ILE A 35 -27.14 -9.83 -18.33
C ILE A 35 -28.52 -9.49 -18.91
N GLN A 36 -29.09 -10.41 -19.68
CA GLN A 36 -30.51 -10.42 -19.94
C GLN A 36 -31.14 -11.61 -19.20
N GLY A 37 -31.90 -11.32 -18.15
CA GLY A 37 -32.83 -12.27 -17.55
C GLY A 37 -32.59 -12.69 -16.10
N ALA A 38 -32.20 -11.80 -15.23
CA ALA A 38 -32.31 -12.08 -13.80
C ALA A 38 -33.44 -11.25 -13.17
N ASP A 39 -34.55 -11.92 -12.86
CA ASP A 39 -35.66 -11.34 -12.10
C ASP A 39 -35.21 -10.80 -10.75
N ALA A 40 -35.68 -9.60 -10.37
CA ALA A 40 -35.36 -8.94 -9.12
C ALA A 40 -35.73 -9.76 -7.86
N ALA A 41 -36.49 -10.82 -8.00
CA ALA A 41 -36.85 -11.73 -6.92
C ALA A 41 -35.74 -12.75 -6.56
N SER A 42 -34.76 -12.99 -7.45
CA SER A 42 -33.67 -13.94 -7.20
C SER A 42 -32.50 -13.32 -6.44
N VAL A 43 -32.37 -12.00 -6.44
CA VAL A 43 -31.29 -11.28 -5.74
C VAL A 43 -31.58 -11.15 -4.25
N SER A 44 -32.85 -11.12 -3.83
CA SER A 44 -33.22 -11.06 -2.39
C SER A 44 -32.95 -12.37 -1.64
N GLY A 45 -32.86 -13.50 -2.35
CA GLY A 45 -32.54 -14.82 -1.76
C GLY A 45 -31.06 -15.06 -1.49
N LEU A 46 -30.17 -14.27 -2.11
CA LEU A 46 -28.71 -14.37 -1.96
C LEU A 46 -28.14 -13.52 -0.83
N LEU A 47 -28.94 -12.65 -0.22
CA LEU A 47 -28.56 -11.76 0.87
C LEU A 47 -29.29 -12.09 2.17
N HIS A 48 -29.35 -13.36 2.57
CA HIS A 48 -29.62 -13.70 3.96
C HIS A 48 -28.37 -13.41 4.79
N LEU A 49 -28.33 -12.17 5.31
CA LEU A 49 -27.23 -11.66 6.15
C LEU A 49 -27.09 -12.38 7.50
N ASP A 50 -28.01 -13.27 7.84
CA ASP A 50 -27.89 -14.15 9.00
C ASP A 50 -26.84 -15.25 8.82
N ASP A 51 -26.51 -15.62 7.57
CA ASP A 51 -25.48 -16.62 7.28
C ASP A 51 -24.05 -16.07 7.40
N ALA A 52 -23.84 -14.75 7.26
CA ALA A 52 -22.55 -14.14 7.47
C ALA A 52 -22.05 -14.25 8.92
N ASN A 53 -22.98 -14.18 9.88
CA ASN A 53 -22.70 -14.44 11.29
C ASN A 53 -22.39 -15.94 11.54
N THR A 54 -22.94 -16.84 10.76
CA THR A 54 -22.70 -18.29 10.86
C THR A 54 -21.36 -18.68 10.23
N ALA A 55 -20.96 -18.01 9.15
CA ALA A 55 -19.66 -18.23 8.50
C ALA A 55 -18.47 -17.73 9.35
N LEU A 56 -18.66 -16.73 10.20
CA LEU A 56 -17.66 -16.25 11.15
C LEU A 56 -17.56 -17.10 12.43
N ASN A 57 -18.54 -17.97 12.70
CA ASN A 57 -18.58 -18.82 13.89
C ASN A 57 -17.40 -19.80 14.03
N PRO A 58 -16.85 -20.44 12.98
CA PRO A 58 -15.69 -21.31 13.15
C PRO A 58 -14.43 -20.53 13.55
N PHE A 59 -14.25 -19.31 13.05
CA PHE A 59 -13.12 -18.44 13.44
C PHE A 59 -13.28 -17.91 14.88
N GLN A 60 -14.48 -17.59 15.30
CA GLN A 60 -14.77 -17.20 16.69
C GLN A 60 -14.60 -18.37 17.67
N LYS A 61 -14.88 -19.60 17.28
CA LYS A 61 -14.63 -20.79 18.13
C LYS A 61 -13.15 -21.09 18.26
N LEU A 62 -12.37 -20.95 17.19
CA LEU A 62 -10.91 -21.09 17.22
C LEU A 62 -10.25 -19.98 18.05
N SER A 63 -10.75 -18.75 17.97
CA SER A 63 -10.15 -17.60 18.69
C SER A 63 -10.37 -17.64 20.21
N LYS A 64 -11.32 -18.42 20.72
CA LYS A 64 -11.56 -18.55 22.17
C LYS A 64 -10.42 -19.21 22.94
N SER A 65 -9.55 -19.96 22.27
CA SER A 65 -8.36 -20.59 22.87
C SER A 65 -7.06 -19.80 22.68
N TRP A 66 -7.10 -18.70 21.92
CA TRP A 66 -5.91 -17.91 21.63
C TRP A 66 -5.74 -16.78 22.64
N PRO A 67 -4.48 -16.36 22.89
CA PRO A 67 -4.22 -15.19 23.71
C PRO A 67 -5.03 -13.99 23.16
N GLU A 68 -5.63 -13.23 24.06
CA GLU A 68 -6.44 -12.06 23.66
C GLU A 68 -5.62 -11.02 22.87
N ASP A 69 -4.30 -11.03 23.01
CA ASP A 69 -3.37 -10.12 22.36
C ASP A 69 -2.89 -10.63 20.98
N LEU A 70 -3.33 -11.83 20.55
CA LEU A 70 -3.01 -12.38 19.24
C LEU A 70 -4.17 -12.17 18.26
N VAL A 71 -3.89 -11.57 17.13
CA VAL A 71 -4.84 -11.41 16.02
C VAL A 71 -4.27 -12.10 14.78
N ILE A 72 -5.04 -12.98 14.17
CA ILE A 72 -4.71 -13.60 12.87
C ILE A 72 -5.92 -13.40 11.95
N ALA A 73 -5.67 -12.92 10.72
CA ALA A 73 -6.75 -12.77 9.75
C ALA A 73 -6.28 -13.01 8.31
N PRO A 74 -7.12 -13.65 7.49
CA PRO A 74 -6.99 -13.64 6.05
C PRO A 74 -7.48 -12.30 5.51
N ILE A 75 -6.71 -11.69 4.61
CA ILE A 75 -7.01 -10.41 3.97
C ILE A 75 -7.04 -10.65 2.46
N PRO A 76 -8.23 -10.87 1.88
CA PRO A 76 -8.37 -10.90 0.43
C PRO A 76 -8.23 -9.48 -0.12
N ALA A 77 -7.58 -9.36 -1.26
CA ALA A 77 -7.46 -8.10 -1.98
C ALA A 77 -7.41 -8.35 -3.49
N TYR A 78 -7.71 -7.32 -4.24
CA TYR A 78 -7.55 -7.28 -5.69
C TYR A 78 -6.86 -5.97 -6.09
N SER A 79 -5.90 -6.08 -6.96
CA SER A 79 -5.27 -4.94 -7.63
C SER A 79 -4.98 -5.28 -9.09
N PRO A 80 -4.96 -4.29 -9.98
CA PRO A 80 -4.67 -4.53 -11.39
C PRO A 80 -3.36 -5.26 -11.66
N GLN A 81 -2.40 -5.10 -10.77
CA GLN A 81 -1.04 -5.65 -10.90
C GLN A 81 -0.89 -7.11 -10.49
N LEU A 82 -1.52 -7.46 -9.37
CA LEU A 82 -1.36 -8.77 -8.77
C LEU A 82 -2.51 -9.71 -9.10
N GLY A 83 -3.63 -9.15 -9.63
CA GLY A 83 -4.91 -9.85 -9.69
C GLY A 83 -5.47 -10.08 -8.29
N TRP A 84 -6.24 -11.12 -8.09
CA TRP A 84 -6.68 -11.56 -6.78
C TRP A 84 -5.49 -12.02 -5.96
N ASN A 85 -5.45 -11.59 -4.71
CA ASN A 85 -4.43 -12.02 -3.77
C ASN A 85 -5.02 -12.25 -2.38
N LEU A 86 -4.38 -13.14 -1.64
CA LEU A 86 -4.73 -13.44 -0.27
C LEU A 86 -3.49 -13.27 0.61
N THR A 87 -3.59 -12.42 1.60
CA THR A 87 -2.59 -12.28 2.65
C THR A 87 -3.09 -12.88 3.95
N LEU A 88 -2.37 -13.84 4.50
CA LEU A 88 -2.55 -14.29 5.87
C LEU A 88 -1.63 -13.47 6.76
N GLY A 89 -2.20 -12.63 7.60
CA GLY A 89 -1.46 -11.78 8.55
C GLY A 89 -1.73 -12.19 9.99
N GLY A 90 -0.70 -12.09 10.83
CA GLY A 90 -0.80 -12.28 12.27
C GLY A 90 -0.03 -11.19 13.04
N ALA A 91 -0.60 -10.70 14.13
CA ALA A 91 0.05 -9.71 15.00
C ALA A 91 -0.19 -10.06 16.47
N TYR A 92 0.87 -10.00 17.26
CA TYR A 92 0.84 -10.10 18.71
C TYR A 92 1.11 -8.73 19.32
N PHE A 93 0.18 -8.29 20.16
CA PHE A 93 0.28 -7.01 20.86
C PHE A 93 1.00 -7.17 22.16
N LEU A 94 2.05 -6.39 22.33
CA LEU A 94 2.78 -6.33 23.60
C LEU A 94 2.01 -5.43 24.55
N ALA A 95 1.68 -5.95 25.72
CA ALA A 95 0.99 -5.20 26.75
C ALA A 95 1.81 -3.96 27.15
N SER A 96 1.23 -2.77 27.03
CA SER A 96 1.78 -1.58 27.65
C SER A 96 1.56 -1.71 29.15
N GLY A 97 2.64 -1.73 29.95
CA GLY A 97 2.57 -1.94 31.41
C GLY A 97 1.87 -0.84 32.21
N LYS A 98 1.13 0.06 31.56
CA LYS A 98 0.35 1.15 32.16
C LYS A 98 -1.09 1.12 31.66
N GLU A 99 -2.05 1.09 32.57
CA GLU A 99 -3.49 1.01 32.30
C GLU A 99 -4.10 2.21 31.57
N ASN A 100 -3.40 3.31 31.45
CA ASN A 100 -3.95 4.54 30.89
C ASN A 100 -2.90 5.26 30.05
N THR A 101 -2.78 4.92 28.76
CA THR A 101 -1.86 5.64 27.89
C THR A 101 -2.51 5.93 26.53
N ASP A 102 -2.35 7.17 26.10
CA ASP A 102 -2.55 7.60 24.71
C ASP A 102 -1.49 6.99 23.76
N VAL A 103 -0.61 6.14 24.28
CA VAL A 103 0.46 5.48 23.55
C VAL A 103 -0.10 4.26 22.82
N PRO A 104 0.08 4.16 21.51
CA PRO A 104 -0.30 2.97 20.75
C PRO A 104 0.41 1.72 21.29
N PRO A 105 -0.22 0.53 21.23
CA PRO A 105 0.42 -0.70 21.64
C PRO A 105 1.58 -1.06 20.70
N SER A 106 2.68 -1.53 21.27
CA SER A 106 3.76 -2.17 20.52
C SER A 106 3.28 -3.50 19.94
N LEU A 107 3.85 -3.92 18.81
CA LEU A 107 3.46 -5.16 18.16
C LEU A 107 4.63 -5.91 17.52
N ILE A 108 4.46 -7.22 17.41
CA ILE A 108 5.25 -8.11 16.57
C ILE A 108 4.29 -8.79 15.61
N GLY A 109 4.61 -8.85 14.33
CA GLY A 109 3.74 -9.44 13.32
C GLY A 109 4.48 -10.25 12.27
N ALA A 110 3.72 -11.12 11.59
CA ALA A 110 4.19 -11.87 10.45
C ALA A 110 3.07 -11.97 9.40
N PHE A 111 3.46 -12.19 8.16
CA PHE A 111 2.50 -12.32 7.06
C PHE A 111 3.05 -13.28 6.00
N ALA A 112 2.12 -13.84 5.22
CA ALA A 112 2.40 -14.53 3.96
C ALA A 112 1.31 -14.14 2.95
N MET A 113 1.72 -13.80 1.72
CA MET A 113 0.83 -13.39 0.63
C MET A 113 1.09 -14.26 -0.59
N ALA A 114 0.02 -14.61 -1.29
CA ALA A 114 0.06 -15.22 -2.60
C ALA A 114 -0.93 -14.52 -3.53
N ALA A 115 -0.57 -14.36 -4.79
CA ALA A 115 -1.34 -13.65 -5.80
C ALA A 115 -1.59 -14.50 -7.03
N GLU A 116 -2.64 -14.18 -7.77
CA GLU A 116 -3.11 -14.86 -8.98
C GLU A 116 -2.04 -14.91 -10.08
N ASN A 117 -1.27 -13.83 -10.24
CA ASN A 117 -0.18 -13.76 -11.21
C ASN A 117 1.06 -14.59 -10.83
N GLY A 118 0.98 -15.35 -9.72
CA GLY A 118 2.05 -16.19 -9.20
C GLY A 118 3.09 -15.44 -8.37
N SER A 119 2.86 -14.16 -8.04
CA SER A 119 3.66 -13.43 -7.06
C SER A 119 3.39 -13.95 -5.65
N TYR A 120 4.40 -13.95 -4.81
CA TYR A 120 4.26 -14.24 -3.38
C TYR A 120 5.24 -13.41 -2.55
N ALA A 121 4.89 -13.22 -1.28
CA ALA A 121 5.77 -12.57 -0.31
C ALA A 121 5.50 -13.12 1.09
N TYR A 122 6.51 -13.16 1.94
CA TYR A 122 6.35 -13.46 3.35
C TYR A 122 7.39 -12.71 4.18
N GLY A 123 7.05 -12.45 5.43
CA GLY A 123 7.95 -11.72 6.29
C GLY A 123 7.44 -11.59 7.71
N ALA A 124 8.31 -11.00 8.54
CA ALA A 124 7.99 -10.66 9.92
C ALA A 124 8.61 -9.32 10.30
N GLY A 125 8.02 -8.66 11.29
CA GLY A 125 8.53 -7.39 11.75
C GLY A 125 7.96 -6.99 13.10
N THR A 126 8.45 -5.88 13.60
CA THR A 126 8.02 -5.29 14.86
C THR A 126 7.90 -3.78 14.76
N TYR A 127 6.94 -3.24 15.50
CA TYR A 127 6.81 -1.82 15.75
C TYR A 127 6.67 -1.58 17.25
N LEU A 128 7.68 -0.99 17.82
CA LEU A 128 7.77 -0.74 19.27
C LEU A 128 7.58 0.74 19.54
N HIS A 129 6.68 1.05 20.47
CA HIS A 129 6.48 2.35 21.06
C HIS A 129 7.11 2.33 22.46
N LEU A 130 8.23 2.98 22.62
CA LEU A 130 9.04 2.97 23.82
C LEU A 130 9.10 4.35 24.47
N LEU A 131 9.39 4.40 25.77
CA LEU A 131 9.60 5.65 26.52
C LEU A 131 8.40 6.60 26.42
N ASP A 132 7.18 6.08 26.62
CA ASP A 132 5.93 6.83 26.47
C ASP A 132 5.81 7.47 25.07
N ASP A 133 6.08 6.66 24.02
CA ASP A 133 6.08 7.01 22.59
C ASP A 133 7.13 8.07 22.19
N LYS A 134 8.14 8.30 23.00
CA LYS A 134 9.26 9.17 22.61
C LYS A 134 10.21 8.51 21.62
N LEU A 135 10.33 7.19 21.71
CA LEU A 135 11.14 6.38 20.80
C LEU A 135 10.27 5.34 20.11
N ARG A 136 10.29 5.35 18.78
CA ARG A 136 9.65 4.36 17.92
C ARG A 136 10.71 3.53 17.21
N ILE A 137 10.61 2.21 17.29
CA ILE A 137 11.51 1.28 16.58
C ILE A 137 10.67 0.47 15.61
N LYS A 138 11.04 0.50 14.33
CA LYS A 138 10.48 -0.35 13.27
C LYS A 138 11.58 -1.26 12.75
N ALA A 139 11.36 -2.57 12.75
CA ALA A 139 12.30 -3.54 12.17
C ALA A 139 11.52 -4.62 11.44
N GLY A 140 12.12 -5.17 10.39
CA GLY A 140 11.48 -6.24 9.64
C GLY A 140 12.42 -6.94 8.67
N ALA A 141 12.00 -8.15 8.30
CA ALA A 141 12.61 -8.97 7.29
C ALA A 141 11.52 -9.58 6.40
N ALA A 142 11.73 -9.59 5.10
CA ALA A 142 10.81 -10.19 4.15
C ALA A 142 11.56 -10.86 3.01
N HIS A 143 10.90 -11.83 2.39
CA HIS A 143 11.26 -12.36 1.09
C HIS A 143 10.14 -12.12 0.11
N ILE A 144 10.47 -11.72 -1.10
CA ILE A 144 9.54 -11.29 -2.12
C ILE A 144 9.87 -11.99 -3.42
N ASP A 145 8.86 -12.42 -4.14
CA ASP A 145 8.92 -12.92 -5.52
C ASP A 145 7.73 -12.27 -6.24
N ILE A 146 8.00 -11.19 -6.96
CA ILE A 146 6.98 -10.36 -7.61
C ILE A 146 7.16 -10.40 -9.11
N ARG A 147 6.06 -10.66 -9.82
CA ARG A 147 5.96 -10.67 -11.27
C ARG A 147 5.16 -9.48 -11.73
N TYR A 148 5.67 -8.80 -12.75
CA TYR A 148 5.01 -7.60 -13.24
C TYR A 148 5.40 -7.26 -14.67
N ARG A 149 4.50 -6.54 -15.33
CA ARG A 149 4.75 -5.99 -16.65
C ARG A 149 5.49 -4.65 -16.54
N PHE A 150 6.54 -4.52 -17.32
CA PHE A 150 7.30 -3.28 -17.44
C PHE A 150 6.87 -2.55 -18.71
N TYR A 151 6.40 -1.34 -18.56
CA TYR A 151 5.85 -0.51 -19.64
C TYR A 151 6.89 0.49 -20.19
N GLY A 152 8.13 0.49 -19.69
CA GLY A 152 9.17 1.45 -20.07
C GLY A 152 9.36 2.57 -19.05
N ILE A 153 10.09 3.61 -19.45
CA ILE A 153 10.39 4.81 -18.66
C ILE A 153 9.79 6.00 -19.38
N GLY A 154 9.16 6.94 -18.65
CA GLY A 154 8.48 8.12 -19.17
C GLY A 154 6.99 7.92 -19.41
N ASN A 155 6.40 8.75 -20.27
CA ASN A 155 4.96 8.87 -20.49
C ASN A 155 4.43 8.23 -21.78
N GLU A 156 5.26 7.70 -22.67
CA GLU A 156 4.87 7.42 -24.07
C GLU A 156 5.24 6.02 -24.56
N ILE A 157 5.59 5.06 -23.71
CA ILE A 157 6.08 3.76 -24.20
C ILE A 157 5.00 2.67 -24.04
N ASP A 158 4.28 2.39 -25.12
CA ASP A 158 3.22 1.37 -25.20
C ASP A 158 3.62 0.07 -25.92
N PHE A 159 4.84 -0.04 -26.43
CA PHE A 159 5.19 -1.13 -27.36
C PHE A 159 6.18 -2.17 -26.82
N LEU A 160 6.58 -2.08 -25.55
CA LEU A 160 7.43 -3.07 -24.93
C LEU A 160 6.62 -3.92 -23.95
N ASP A 161 6.21 -5.08 -24.42
CA ASP A 161 5.58 -6.10 -23.56
C ASP A 161 6.70 -6.93 -22.90
N ILE A 162 7.13 -6.48 -21.73
CA ILE A 162 8.25 -7.08 -21.00
C ILE A 162 7.76 -7.53 -19.63
N ASP A 163 7.80 -8.82 -19.38
CA ASP A 163 7.56 -9.38 -18.06
C ASP A 163 8.85 -9.34 -17.24
N ILE A 164 8.76 -8.78 -16.06
CA ILE A 164 9.85 -8.76 -15.08
C ILE A 164 9.48 -9.62 -13.88
N LEU A 165 10.42 -10.48 -13.51
CA LEU A 165 10.39 -11.22 -12.26
C LEU A 165 11.47 -10.66 -11.36
N GLN A 166 11.09 -10.17 -10.18
CA GLN A 166 12.02 -9.72 -9.15
C GLN A 166 11.83 -10.51 -7.87
N LYS A 167 12.92 -11.05 -7.35
CA LYS A 167 12.88 -11.79 -6.10
C LYS A 167 14.10 -11.49 -5.23
N GLY A 168 13.91 -11.62 -3.94
CA GLY A 168 15.02 -11.52 -3.00
C GLY A 168 14.57 -11.14 -1.59
N PRO A 169 15.52 -11.16 -0.65
CA PRO A 169 15.31 -10.75 0.71
C PRO A 169 15.41 -9.22 0.88
N ALA A 170 14.66 -8.70 1.83
CA ALA A 170 14.74 -7.31 2.27
C ALA A 170 14.73 -7.23 3.78
N TYR A 171 15.55 -6.35 4.35
CA TYR A 171 15.69 -6.11 5.79
C TYR A 171 15.69 -4.62 6.06
N PHE A 172 15.10 -4.22 7.17
CA PHE A 172 15.20 -2.83 7.63
C PHE A 172 15.17 -2.75 9.16
N LEU A 173 15.82 -1.72 9.67
CA LEU A 173 15.76 -1.29 11.06
C LEU A 173 15.74 0.23 11.08
N THR A 174 14.77 0.82 11.79
CA THR A 174 14.62 2.27 11.90
C THR A 174 14.28 2.64 13.32
N GLY A 175 14.99 3.61 13.87
CA GLY A 175 14.68 4.26 15.13
C GLY A 175 14.26 5.72 14.90
N SER A 176 13.12 6.13 15.42
CA SER A 176 12.62 7.51 15.30
C SER A 176 12.36 8.10 16.69
N TRP A 177 12.84 9.30 16.90
CA TRP A 177 12.70 10.03 18.15
C TRP A 177 11.70 11.18 18.02
N ASN A 178 10.83 11.33 19.01
CA ASN A 178 9.93 12.46 19.11
C ASN A 178 10.72 13.71 19.52
N VAL A 179 10.93 14.62 18.57
CA VAL A 179 11.72 15.84 18.78
C VAL A 179 10.85 17.01 19.23
N TRP A 180 9.57 17.02 18.85
CA TRP A 180 8.65 18.08 19.24
C TRP A 180 7.19 17.66 19.01
N LYS A 181 6.35 17.72 20.06
CA LYS A 181 4.92 17.31 19.99
C LYS A 181 4.74 15.97 19.28
N LYS A 182 4.23 15.99 18.04
CA LYS A 182 3.96 14.81 17.20
C LYS A 182 4.93 14.72 16.00
N LEU A 183 6.07 15.42 16.06
CA LEU A 183 7.14 15.34 15.07
C LEU A 183 8.18 14.31 15.51
N TYR A 184 8.36 13.30 14.67
CA TYR A 184 9.37 12.26 14.81
C TYR A 184 10.42 12.41 13.73
N VAL A 185 11.68 12.31 14.11
CA VAL A 185 12.84 12.26 13.19
C VAL A 185 13.60 10.99 13.49
N GLY A 186 13.97 10.26 12.47
CA GLY A 186 14.58 8.95 12.61
C GLY A 186 15.83 8.75 11.75
N LEU A 187 16.50 7.65 12.08
CA LEU A 187 17.56 7.07 11.30
C LEU A 187 17.30 5.57 11.16
N GLY A 188 17.50 5.04 10.00
CA GLY A 188 17.36 3.61 9.75
C GLY A 188 18.43 3.11 8.79
N TYR A 189 18.55 1.79 8.76
CA TYR A 189 19.34 1.06 7.79
C TYR A 189 18.44 0.05 7.08
N ARG A 190 18.64 -0.09 5.78
CA ARG A 190 17.97 -1.11 4.96
C ARG A 190 18.96 -1.84 4.09
N ARG A 191 18.70 -3.11 3.91
CA ARG A 191 19.46 -3.97 3.02
C ARG A 191 18.52 -4.91 2.27
N GLY A 192 18.85 -5.20 1.02
CA GLY A 192 18.14 -6.17 0.19
C GLY A 192 19.06 -6.67 -0.91
N SER A 193 18.62 -7.74 -1.57
CA SER A 193 19.18 -8.19 -2.83
C SER A 193 18.02 -8.46 -3.77
N VAL A 194 18.12 -8.01 -5.02
CA VAL A 194 17.07 -8.12 -6.01
C VAL A 194 17.61 -8.87 -7.22
N ASP A 195 17.23 -10.16 -7.33
CA ASP A 195 17.44 -10.94 -8.53
C ASP A 195 16.36 -10.58 -9.55
N THR A 196 16.73 -9.98 -10.65
CA THR A 196 15.84 -9.57 -11.73
C THR A 196 15.99 -10.50 -12.93
N ARG A 197 14.87 -11.01 -13.44
CA ARG A 197 14.78 -11.70 -14.74
C ARG A 197 13.85 -10.94 -15.65
N VAL A 198 14.30 -10.72 -16.88
CA VAL A 198 13.52 -10.01 -17.89
C VAL A 198 13.06 -11.04 -18.93
N ARG A 199 11.76 -11.15 -19.18
CA ARG A 199 11.18 -12.00 -20.21
C ARG A 199 10.57 -11.15 -21.29
N PHE A 200 10.96 -11.42 -22.52
CA PHE A 200 10.37 -10.80 -23.70
C PHE A 200 9.32 -11.76 -24.28
N ASP A 201 8.15 -11.27 -24.59
CA ASP A 201 7.09 -12.02 -25.29
C ASP A 201 7.42 -12.15 -26.79
N VAL A 202 8.62 -12.64 -27.08
CA VAL A 202 9.07 -12.97 -28.44
C VAL A 202 9.33 -14.46 -28.50
N SER A 203 8.72 -15.13 -29.44
CA SER A 203 8.80 -16.59 -29.67
C SER A 203 10.22 -17.14 -29.98
N THR A 204 11.27 -16.42 -29.59
CA THR A 204 12.67 -16.85 -29.70
C THR A 204 13.25 -17.11 -28.31
N PRO A 205 13.60 -18.38 -27.98
CA PRO A 205 14.00 -18.78 -26.64
C PRO A 205 15.42 -18.38 -26.23
N PHE A 206 16.06 -17.40 -26.85
CA PHE A 206 17.50 -17.17 -26.70
C PHE A 206 17.92 -16.00 -25.83
N PHE A 207 16.98 -15.22 -25.24
CA PHE A 207 17.39 -14.07 -24.45
C PHE A 207 16.50 -13.90 -23.21
N ASP A 208 16.94 -14.46 -22.09
CA ASP A 208 16.33 -14.31 -20.76
C ASP A 208 17.39 -13.69 -19.83
N PRO A 209 17.67 -12.37 -19.96
CA PRO A 209 18.70 -11.73 -19.19
C PRO A 209 18.31 -11.71 -17.70
N SER A 210 19.25 -12.11 -16.86
CA SER A 210 19.12 -12.06 -15.42
C SER A 210 20.32 -11.35 -14.81
N PHE A 211 20.05 -10.54 -13.80
CA PHE A 211 21.07 -9.84 -13.02
C PHE A 211 20.62 -9.72 -11.57
N SER A 212 21.59 -9.59 -10.67
CA SER A 212 21.33 -9.36 -9.25
C SER A 212 21.93 -8.03 -8.85
N ILE A 213 21.21 -7.28 -8.01
CA ILE A 213 21.65 -6.00 -7.48
C ILE A 213 21.47 -6.01 -5.98
N ASP A 214 22.53 -5.71 -5.25
CA ASP A 214 22.49 -5.50 -3.81
C ASP A 214 22.13 -4.06 -3.49
N LEU A 215 21.25 -3.89 -2.51
CA LEU A 215 20.75 -2.62 -2.00
C LEU A 215 21.20 -2.46 -0.55
N GLY A 216 21.99 -1.45 -0.28
CA GLY A 216 22.39 -1.08 1.07
C GLY A 216 22.27 0.42 1.26
N GLY A 217 21.53 0.88 2.28
CA GLY A 217 21.33 2.31 2.43
C GLY A 217 20.84 2.76 3.80
N PHE A 218 21.13 4.00 4.14
CA PHE A 218 20.56 4.67 5.30
C PHE A 218 19.25 5.36 4.93
N SER A 219 18.27 5.29 5.82
CA SER A 219 16.99 5.99 5.67
C SER A 219 16.82 7.04 6.74
N ILE A 220 16.34 8.21 6.36
CA ILE A 220 16.07 9.33 7.26
C ILE A 220 14.57 9.64 7.16
N PRO A 221 13.72 9.01 7.99
CA PRO A 221 12.30 9.32 8.05
C PRO A 221 12.04 10.55 8.92
N ILE A 222 11.08 11.36 8.47
CA ILE A 222 10.47 12.46 9.22
C ILE A 222 8.98 12.25 9.19
N GLU A 223 8.30 12.21 10.34
CA GLU A 223 6.86 11.94 10.42
C GLU A 223 6.18 12.96 11.35
N ILE A 224 5.10 13.55 10.86
CA ILE A 224 4.17 14.37 11.65
C ILE A 224 2.81 13.69 11.58
N ASP A 225 2.27 13.26 12.72
CA ASP A 225 0.95 12.64 12.78
C ASP A 225 0.06 13.34 13.82
N SER A 226 -0.87 14.15 13.32
CA SER A 226 -1.86 14.85 14.14
C SER A 226 -3.29 14.35 13.89
N ARG A 227 -3.44 13.20 13.23
CA ARG A 227 -4.75 12.59 12.99
C ARG A 227 -5.44 12.25 14.31
N ASP A 228 -6.76 12.40 14.30
CA ASP A 228 -7.63 11.95 15.40
C ASP A 228 -7.73 10.42 15.47
N HIS A 229 -7.53 9.73 14.32
CA HIS A 229 -7.49 8.28 14.24
C HIS A 229 -6.60 7.82 13.08
N GLU A 230 -5.76 6.82 13.29
CA GLU A 230 -4.79 6.40 12.26
C GLU A 230 -5.43 5.72 11.05
N GLN A 231 -6.46 4.90 11.22
CA GLN A 231 -7.06 4.11 10.14
C GLN A 231 -8.29 4.75 9.49
N PHE A 232 -9.06 5.52 10.25
CA PHE A 232 -10.25 6.23 9.79
C PHE A 232 -10.17 7.68 10.23
N PRO A 233 -9.19 8.42 9.73
CA PRO A 233 -9.00 9.81 10.11
C PRO A 233 -10.14 10.67 9.58
N ARG A 234 -10.63 11.54 10.45
CA ARG A 234 -11.63 12.55 10.12
C ARG A 234 -11.05 13.96 10.17
N ASN A 235 -10.00 14.14 10.97
CA ASN A 235 -9.37 15.43 11.17
C ASN A 235 -7.86 15.27 11.38
N GLY A 236 -7.09 16.24 10.90
CA GLY A 236 -5.66 16.35 11.15
C GLY A 236 -4.79 16.10 9.93
N TRP A 237 -3.51 16.04 10.18
CA TRP A 237 -2.46 15.88 9.18
C TRP A 237 -1.67 14.60 9.44
N HIS A 238 -1.28 13.94 8.38
CA HIS A 238 -0.26 12.91 8.38
C HIS A 238 0.76 13.21 7.29
N ILE A 239 1.94 13.65 7.68
CA ILE A 239 3.02 14.04 6.78
C ILE A 239 4.17 13.08 7.01
N VAL A 240 4.64 12.43 5.95
CA VAL A 240 5.78 11.52 5.98
C VAL A 240 6.76 11.93 4.90
N GLY A 241 7.95 12.35 5.32
CA GLY A 241 9.12 12.53 4.47
C GLY A 241 10.08 11.37 4.69
N GLN A 242 10.71 10.89 3.63
CA GLN A 242 11.74 9.87 3.71
C GLN A 242 12.81 10.10 2.66
N THR A 243 14.06 10.10 3.08
CA THR A 243 15.23 10.03 2.20
C THR A 243 15.92 8.70 2.41
N VAL A 244 16.38 8.06 1.33
CA VAL A 244 17.22 6.87 1.39
C VAL A 244 18.50 7.16 0.63
N LEU A 245 19.61 6.99 1.32
CA LEU A 245 20.97 7.19 0.81
C LEU A 245 21.59 5.82 0.55
N TYR A 246 21.56 5.34 -0.68
CA TYR A 246 22.23 4.10 -1.07
C TYR A 246 23.71 4.35 -1.25
N ARG A 247 24.56 3.49 -0.65
CA ARG A 247 26.01 3.65 -0.65
C ARG A 247 26.72 2.31 -0.76
N GLU A 248 27.76 2.23 -1.56
CA GLU A 248 28.61 1.04 -1.68
C GLU A 248 29.23 0.64 -0.34
N SER A 249 29.63 1.62 0.45
CA SER A 249 30.24 1.42 1.78
C SER A 249 29.35 0.66 2.78
N VAL A 250 28.05 0.56 2.52
CA VAL A 250 27.08 -0.16 3.36
C VAL A 250 26.34 -1.26 2.61
N GLY A 251 26.92 -1.71 1.48
CA GLY A 251 26.50 -2.91 0.76
C GLY A 251 25.52 -2.67 -0.37
N SER A 252 25.51 -1.49 -0.98
CA SER A 252 24.85 -1.25 -2.26
C SER A 252 25.83 -1.50 -3.41
N ASP A 253 25.32 -1.96 -4.57
CA ASP A 253 26.11 -2.06 -5.81
C ASP A 253 26.20 -0.72 -6.55
N PHE A 254 25.59 0.34 -6.04
CA PHE A 254 25.56 1.67 -6.63
C PHE A 254 25.42 2.75 -5.54
N GLU A 255 25.70 3.98 -5.91
CA GLU A 255 25.45 5.16 -5.07
C GLU A 255 24.34 5.99 -5.68
N ALA A 256 23.26 6.23 -4.92
CA ALA A 256 22.15 7.07 -5.33
C ALA A 256 21.28 7.47 -4.15
N ASP A 257 20.50 8.51 -4.31
CA ASP A 257 19.56 8.97 -3.32
C ASP A 257 18.11 8.89 -3.85
N THR A 258 17.19 8.52 -2.97
CA THR A 258 15.77 8.55 -3.28
C THR A 258 15.02 9.33 -2.22
N TYR A 259 14.01 10.06 -2.67
CA TYR A 259 13.21 10.95 -1.83
C TYR A 259 11.73 10.65 -1.98
N LYS A 260 11.00 10.68 -0.88
CA LYS A 260 9.55 10.55 -0.86
C LYS A 260 8.95 11.55 0.13
N LEU A 261 7.91 12.25 -0.30
CA LEU A 261 7.06 13.07 0.54
C LEU A 261 5.61 12.65 0.35
N SER A 262 4.90 12.38 1.43
CA SER A 262 3.47 12.13 1.45
C SER A 262 2.82 13.08 2.43
N VAL A 263 1.85 13.86 1.97
CA VAL A 263 1.10 14.82 2.78
C VAL A 263 -0.37 14.46 2.69
N ASN A 264 -0.95 14.03 3.79
CA ASN A 264 -2.38 13.76 3.89
C ASN A 264 -3.01 14.79 4.82
N HIS A 265 -4.14 15.33 4.40
CA HIS A 265 -4.96 16.22 5.21
C HIS A 265 -6.40 15.73 5.22
N TYR A 266 -6.98 15.66 6.41
CA TYR A 266 -8.36 15.24 6.63
C TYR A 266 -9.12 16.39 7.24
N PHE A 267 -10.18 16.78 6.57
CA PHE A 267 -11.01 17.91 6.95
C PHE A 267 -12.43 17.43 7.22
N PRO A 268 -12.96 17.58 8.46
CA PRO A 268 -14.33 17.25 8.78
C PRO A 268 -15.27 18.23 8.05
N MET A 269 -16.23 17.69 7.30
CA MET A 269 -17.20 18.49 6.55
C MET A 269 -18.51 18.60 7.34
N ARG A 270 -19.48 17.76 7.03
CA ARG A 270 -20.76 17.71 7.74
C ARG A 270 -20.75 16.54 8.70
N ASP A 271 -21.37 16.65 9.85
CA ASP A 271 -21.56 15.60 10.86
C ASP A 271 -20.48 14.50 10.89
N ALA A 272 -20.58 13.55 9.97
CA ALA A 272 -19.67 12.41 9.85
C ALA A 272 -18.86 12.39 8.56
N ASP A 273 -19.08 13.30 7.62
CA ASP A 273 -18.41 13.36 6.33
C ASP A 273 -16.99 13.91 6.44
N VAL A 274 -16.14 13.48 5.54
CA VAL A 274 -14.72 13.88 5.52
C VAL A 274 -14.30 14.24 4.10
N LEU A 275 -13.56 15.34 3.95
CA LEU A 275 -12.79 15.63 2.76
C LEU A 275 -11.33 15.26 3.04
N ALA A 276 -10.82 14.24 2.37
CA ALA A 276 -9.45 13.79 2.48
C ALA A 276 -8.65 14.20 1.25
N THR A 277 -7.50 14.80 1.43
CA THR A 277 -6.60 15.19 0.33
C THR A 277 -5.23 14.60 0.57
N ARG A 278 -4.64 14.05 -0.47
CA ARG A 278 -3.30 13.45 -0.45
C ARG A 278 -2.46 14.02 -1.58
N LEU A 279 -1.26 14.47 -1.23
CA LEU A 279 -0.18 14.75 -2.16
C LEU A 279 0.94 13.75 -1.91
N VAL A 280 1.40 13.09 -2.97
CA VAL A 280 2.61 12.26 -2.96
C VAL A 280 3.59 12.86 -3.96
N MET A 281 4.84 12.95 -3.56
CA MET A 281 5.96 13.32 -4.43
C MET A 281 7.08 12.31 -4.20
N LYS A 282 7.70 11.85 -5.29
CA LYS A 282 8.87 10.98 -5.24
C LYS A 282 9.92 11.54 -6.18
N SER A 283 11.18 11.31 -5.83
CA SER A 283 12.32 11.62 -6.70
C SER A 283 13.41 10.58 -6.49
N ALA A 284 14.13 10.27 -7.54
CA ALA A 284 15.30 9.40 -7.53
C ALA A 284 16.41 10.08 -8.35
N ASP A 285 17.65 9.83 -8.03
CA ASP A 285 18.79 10.28 -8.83
C ASP A 285 18.82 9.56 -10.20
N GLU A 286 19.53 10.14 -11.17
CA GLU A 286 19.63 9.63 -12.55
C GLU A 286 20.22 8.21 -12.65
N ASP A 287 21.17 7.86 -11.77
CA ASP A 287 21.90 6.60 -11.81
C ASP A 287 21.23 5.45 -11.03
N VAL A 288 19.98 5.59 -10.61
CA VAL A 288 19.28 4.51 -9.91
C VAL A 288 18.91 3.36 -10.87
N PRO A 289 18.95 2.11 -10.40
CA PRO A 289 18.33 1.01 -11.12
C PRO A 289 16.85 1.31 -11.46
N PHE A 290 16.40 0.90 -12.64
CA PHE A 290 15.05 1.22 -13.17
C PHE A 290 13.90 0.92 -12.18
N PHE A 291 14.07 -0.06 -11.29
CA PHE A 291 13.06 -0.43 -10.29
C PHE A 291 13.05 0.48 -9.06
N LEU A 292 14.02 1.38 -8.91
CA LEU A 292 14.03 2.44 -7.91
C LEU A 292 13.54 3.79 -8.45
N LEU A 293 13.30 3.91 -9.74
CA LEU A 293 12.67 5.09 -10.32
C LEU A 293 11.31 5.37 -9.67
N SER A 294 10.89 6.60 -9.71
CA SER A 294 9.63 7.05 -9.15
C SER A 294 8.45 6.51 -9.95
N THR A 295 7.78 5.50 -9.41
CA THR A 295 6.59 4.89 -10.00
C THR A 295 5.33 5.68 -9.65
N PHE A 296 4.36 5.67 -10.58
CA PHE A 296 3.08 6.36 -10.46
C PHE A 296 1.92 5.37 -10.60
N GLY A 297 0.83 5.63 -9.89
CA GLY A 297 -0.40 4.84 -9.94
C GLY A 297 -0.63 3.99 -8.68
N GLY A 298 -1.60 3.10 -8.74
CA GLY A 298 -1.99 2.25 -7.63
C GLY A 298 -2.89 2.92 -6.60
N LYS A 299 -3.29 2.15 -5.58
CA LYS A 299 -4.26 2.59 -4.56
C LYS A 299 -3.74 3.77 -3.74
N THR A 300 -2.44 3.82 -3.49
CA THR A 300 -1.81 4.76 -2.56
C THR A 300 -1.34 6.07 -3.19
N ASP A 301 -1.14 6.11 -4.49
CA ASP A 301 -0.70 7.33 -5.17
C ASP A 301 -1.90 8.00 -5.88
N LEU A 302 -2.30 7.49 -7.05
CA LEU A 302 -3.50 7.93 -7.75
C LEU A 302 -4.22 6.72 -8.34
N ARG A 303 -5.43 6.43 -7.85
CA ARG A 303 -6.28 5.35 -8.38
C ARG A 303 -6.74 5.68 -9.81
N GLY A 304 -6.85 4.64 -10.66
CA GLY A 304 -7.21 4.75 -12.08
C GLY A 304 -6.05 4.46 -13.02
N TYR A 305 -4.90 4.13 -12.45
CA TYR A 305 -3.71 3.66 -13.17
C TYR A 305 -3.13 2.44 -12.46
N PRO A 306 -2.70 1.41 -13.20
CA PRO A 306 -1.88 0.34 -12.64
C PRO A 306 -0.61 0.94 -12.05
N SER A 307 -0.16 0.45 -10.91
CA SER A 307 1.08 0.94 -10.32
C SER A 307 2.27 0.61 -11.21
N GLY A 308 3.19 1.57 -11.39
CA GLY A 308 4.35 1.42 -12.26
C GLY A 308 4.07 1.48 -13.76
N ARG A 309 2.80 1.72 -14.19
CA ARG A 309 2.47 2.00 -15.61
C ARG A 309 3.28 3.18 -16.13
N TYR A 310 3.41 4.20 -15.32
CA TYR A 310 4.26 5.36 -15.58
C TYR A 310 5.36 5.41 -14.53
N ARG A 311 6.60 5.63 -14.96
CA ARG A 311 7.77 5.80 -14.09
C ARG A 311 8.80 6.69 -14.73
N ASP A 312 9.47 7.48 -13.89
CA ASP A 312 10.54 8.35 -14.29
C ASP A 312 11.38 8.69 -13.04
N GLU A 313 12.37 9.56 -13.14
CA GLU A 313 13.16 10.00 -11.99
C GLU A 313 12.29 10.72 -10.96
N THR A 314 11.30 11.49 -11.39
CA THR A 314 10.38 12.21 -10.49
C THR A 314 8.92 11.93 -10.78
N MET A 315 8.09 12.00 -9.74
CA MET A 315 6.64 11.94 -9.86
C MET A 315 5.94 12.82 -8.83
N TYR A 316 4.74 13.27 -9.14
CA TYR A 316 3.77 13.70 -8.16
C TYR A 316 2.38 13.13 -8.44
N ALA A 317 1.58 12.98 -7.38
CA ALA A 317 0.16 12.65 -7.47
C ALA A 317 -0.59 13.45 -6.41
N LEU A 318 -1.62 14.15 -6.83
CA LEU A 318 -2.56 14.86 -5.97
C LEU A 318 -3.93 14.22 -6.13
N GLN A 319 -4.53 13.76 -5.04
CA GLN A 319 -5.86 13.16 -5.03
C GLN A 319 -6.68 13.74 -3.90
N THR A 320 -7.95 14.03 -4.19
CA THR A 320 -8.94 14.46 -3.20
C THR A 320 -10.11 13.50 -3.22
N GLU A 321 -10.57 13.11 -2.04
CA GLU A 321 -11.65 12.15 -1.82
C GLU A 321 -12.66 12.72 -0.85
N TYR A 322 -13.93 12.75 -1.25
CA TYR A 322 -15.05 13.03 -0.36
C TYR A 322 -15.62 11.71 0.14
N ARG A 323 -15.69 11.55 1.46
CA ARG A 323 -16.21 10.39 2.17
C ARG A 323 -17.56 10.75 2.76
N TRP A 324 -18.62 10.21 2.17
CA TRP A 324 -19.99 10.41 2.61
C TRP A 324 -20.42 9.27 3.52
N GLN A 325 -20.61 9.57 4.80
CA GLN A 325 -21.13 8.62 5.78
C GLN A 325 -22.64 8.43 5.59
N PHE A 326 -23.02 7.47 4.74
CA PHE A 326 -24.42 7.19 4.41
C PHE A 326 -25.17 6.54 5.60
N SER A 327 -24.52 5.65 6.33
CA SER A 327 -25.05 4.97 7.52
C SER A 327 -23.90 4.54 8.43
N ASP A 328 -24.22 3.94 9.59
CA ASP A 328 -23.21 3.43 10.53
C ASP A 328 -22.29 2.37 9.92
N ARG A 329 -22.72 1.71 8.84
CA ARG A 329 -21.96 0.64 8.17
C ARG A 329 -21.47 1.01 6.78
N TRP A 330 -22.05 1.99 6.11
CA TRP A 330 -21.74 2.33 4.74
C TRP A 330 -21.18 3.73 4.59
N VAL A 331 -20.01 3.82 3.98
CA VAL A 331 -19.43 5.08 3.52
C VAL A 331 -19.26 4.98 2.00
N PHE A 332 -19.80 5.95 1.28
CA PHE A 332 -19.54 6.08 -0.15
C PHE A 332 -18.47 7.14 -0.38
N THR A 333 -17.66 6.92 -1.39
CA THR A 333 -16.58 7.86 -1.72
C THR A 333 -16.68 8.30 -3.16
N GLY A 334 -16.39 9.57 -3.40
CA GLY A 334 -16.12 10.10 -4.73
C GLY A 334 -14.76 10.77 -4.71
N PHE A 335 -13.91 10.49 -5.68
CA PHE A 335 -12.56 11.04 -5.70
C PHE A 335 -12.13 11.44 -7.10
N ALA A 336 -11.23 12.41 -7.14
CA ALA A 336 -10.56 12.84 -8.35
C ALA A 336 -9.13 13.25 -8.03
N GLY A 337 -8.27 13.20 -9.03
CA GLY A 337 -6.89 13.58 -8.86
C GLY A 337 -6.16 13.74 -10.18
N VAL A 338 -4.94 14.15 -10.09
CA VAL A 338 -4.02 14.35 -11.20
C VAL A 338 -2.59 14.09 -10.75
N GLY A 339 -1.78 13.58 -11.63
CA GLY A 339 -0.35 13.43 -11.40
C GLY A 339 0.43 13.45 -12.69
N GLU A 340 1.72 13.25 -12.58
CA GLU A 340 2.65 13.24 -13.70
C GLU A 340 3.95 12.57 -13.29
N VAL A 341 4.64 11.97 -14.25
CA VAL A 341 6.04 11.56 -14.11
C VAL A 341 6.88 12.35 -15.10
N ALA A 342 8.12 12.66 -14.73
CA ALA A 342 9.07 13.37 -15.57
C ALA A 342 10.51 13.15 -15.07
N GLU A 343 11.49 13.38 -15.93
CA GLU A 343 12.92 13.35 -15.61
C GLU A 343 13.29 14.33 -14.46
N SER A 344 12.59 15.46 -14.35
CA SER A 344 12.78 16.40 -13.24
C SER A 344 11.51 17.21 -12.95
N PHE A 345 11.36 17.73 -11.74
CA PHE A 345 10.24 18.61 -11.38
C PHE A 345 10.13 19.86 -12.28
N SER A 346 11.23 20.35 -12.84
CA SER A 346 11.22 21.48 -13.77
C SER A 346 10.62 21.14 -15.15
N ARG A 347 10.56 19.87 -15.51
CA ARG A 347 9.97 19.39 -16.78
C ARG A 347 8.51 18.99 -16.66
N MET A 348 7.94 19.04 -15.48
CA MET A 348 6.51 18.76 -15.23
C MET A 348 5.58 19.84 -15.80
N GLY A 349 4.29 19.54 -15.87
CA GLY A 349 3.26 20.44 -16.40
C GLY A 349 2.95 20.23 -17.87
N ARG A 350 3.31 19.09 -18.44
CA ARG A 350 3.13 18.78 -19.87
C ARG A 350 2.24 17.56 -20.13
N ASN A 351 2.38 16.53 -19.29
CA ASN A 351 1.76 15.22 -19.51
C ASN A 351 0.89 14.82 -18.33
N PHE A 352 -0.14 15.61 -18.05
CA PHE A 352 -1.05 15.35 -16.94
C PHE A 352 -1.78 14.02 -17.10
N LEU A 353 -1.82 13.28 -16.01
CA LEU A 353 -2.51 12.00 -15.84
C LEU A 353 -3.72 12.20 -14.90
N PRO A 354 -4.88 12.63 -15.42
CA PRO A 354 -6.07 12.82 -14.60
C PRO A 354 -6.74 11.47 -14.30
N ALA A 355 -7.35 11.35 -13.13
CA ALA A 355 -8.19 10.22 -12.79
C ALA A 355 -9.36 10.67 -11.92
N ALA A 356 -10.45 9.93 -12.00
CA ALA A 356 -11.61 10.08 -11.13
C ALA A 356 -12.26 8.73 -10.88
N GLY A 357 -12.97 8.62 -9.76
CA GLY A 357 -13.63 7.37 -9.43
C GLY A 357 -14.61 7.50 -8.28
N ILE A 358 -15.22 6.37 -7.99
CA ILE A 358 -16.16 6.20 -6.88
C ILE A 358 -15.78 4.97 -6.07
N GLY A 359 -16.20 4.91 -4.84
CA GLY A 359 -15.96 3.75 -4.01
C GLY A 359 -17.02 3.57 -2.94
N ALA A 360 -16.97 2.41 -2.31
CA ALA A 360 -17.79 2.07 -1.17
C ALA A 360 -16.94 1.44 -0.07
N ARG A 361 -17.31 1.70 1.17
CA ARG A 361 -16.71 1.10 2.36
C ARG A 361 -17.82 0.42 3.14
N PHE A 362 -17.55 -0.81 3.55
CA PHE A 362 -18.46 -1.54 4.43
C PHE A 362 -17.77 -1.79 5.77
N VAL A 363 -18.27 -1.17 6.83
CA VAL A 363 -17.73 -1.30 8.18
C VAL A 363 -18.11 -2.66 8.75
N LEU A 364 -17.17 -3.59 8.80
CA LEU A 364 -17.34 -4.93 9.40
C LEU A 364 -17.48 -4.84 10.92
N SER A 365 -16.73 -3.95 11.55
CA SER A 365 -16.74 -3.75 12.98
C SER A 365 -16.61 -2.28 13.34
N ALA A 366 -17.69 -1.67 13.82
CA ALA A 366 -17.68 -0.30 14.32
C ALA A 366 -16.77 -0.15 15.56
N LYS A 367 -16.72 -1.19 16.42
CA LYS A 367 -15.88 -1.21 17.63
C LYS A 367 -14.39 -1.24 17.27
N HIS A 368 -14.03 -1.97 16.21
CA HIS A 368 -12.65 -2.17 15.80
C HIS A 368 -12.25 -1.34 14.57
N LYS A 369 -13.20 -0.59 14.00
CA LYS A 369 -12.99 0.25 12.82
C LYS A 369 -12.29 -0.52 11.68
N VAL A 370 -12.76 -1.73 11.38
CA VAL A 370 -12.33 -2.52 10.23
C VAL A 370 -13.40 -2.44 9.18
N GLY A 371 -13.03 -2.12 7.95
CA GLY A 371 -13.94 -2.06 6.83
C GLY A 371 -13.34 -2.66 5.58
N LEU A 372 -14.20 -3.22 4.74
CA LEU A 372 -13.86 -3.56 3.36
C LEU A 372 -13.96 -2.31 2.50
N SER A 373 -13.08 -2.17 1.56
CA SER A 373 -13.07 -1.10 0.55
C SER A 373 -13.19 -1.67 -0.85
N PHE A 374 -14.00 -1.04 -1.65
CA PHE A 374 -14.12 -1.27 -3.07
C PHE A 374 -14.07 0.08 -3.78
N ASP A 375 -13.19 0.20 -4.78
CA ASP A 375 -13.06 1.40 -5.60
C ASP A 375 -13.06 1.03 -7.07
N ALA A 376 -13.71 1.86 -7.89
CA ALA A 376 -13.63 1.86 -9.33
C ALA A 376 -13.15 3.24 -9.78
N ALA A 377 -12.07 3.28 -10.53
CA ALA A 377 -11.42 4.52 -10.95
C ALA A 377 -11.06 4.47 -12.42
N LYS A 378 -11.28 5.58 -13.12
CA LYS A 378 -10.93 5.74 -14.52
C LYS A 378 -9.78 6.73 -14.67
N GLY A 379 -8.71 6.28 -15.28
CA GLY A 379 -7.59 7.08 -15.76
C GLY A 379 -7.63 7.25 -17.29
N LYS A 380 -6.51 7.71 -17.85
CA LYS A 380 -6.33 7.90 -19.30
C LYS A 380 -6.38 6.56 -20.05
N ASP A 381 -5.80 5.50 -19.48
CA ASP A 381 -5.59 4.22 -20.14
C ASP A 381 -6.75 3.23 -19.96
N GLY A 382 -7.64 3.46 -19.00
CA GLY A 382 -8.73 2.53 -18.74
C GLY A 382 -9.43 2.75 -17.40
N THR A 383 -10.14 1.71 -16.97
CA THR A 383 -10.82 1.67 -15.68
C THR A 383 -10.19 0.58 -14.82
N GLU A 384 -9.79 0.94 -13.63
CA GLU A 384 -9.16 0.07 -12.65
C GLU A 384 -10.09 -0.19 -11.47
N LEU A 385 -10.07 -1.44 -10.99
CA LEU A 385 -10.82 -1.86 -9.82
C LEU A 385 -9.87 -2.19 -8.68
N TYR A 386 -10.27 -1.83 -7.47
CA TYR A 386 -9.50 -2.12 -6.26
C TYR A 386 -10.43 -2.68 -5.19
N PHE A 387 -10.02 -3.75 -4.56
CA PHE A 387 -10.69 -4.33 -3.41
C PHE A 387 -9.67 -4.55 -2.29
N GLY A 388 -10.06 -4.33 -1.05
CA GLY A 388 -9.16 -4.55 0.09
C GLY A 388 -9.78 -4.17 1.42
N VAL A 389 -8.92 -3.97 2.41
CA VAL A 389 -9.29 -3.59 3.78
C VAL A 389 -8.77 -2.18 4.06
N GLY A 390 -9.58 -1.37 4.75
CA GLY A 390 -9.25 -0.01 5.15
C GLY A 390 -9.45 1.04 4.06
N GLU A 391 -9.02 2.27 4.35
CA GLU A 391 -9.07 3.40 3.43
C GLU A 391 -7.91 3.37 2.41
N ALA A 392 -7.99 4.21 1.39
CA ALA A 392 -6.90 4.36 0.42
C ALA A 392 -5.70 5.11 1.02
N PHE A 393 -5.98 6.08 1.92
CA PHE A 393 -4.97 6.86 2.65
C PHE A 393 -5.56 7.51 3.89
#